data_2704b5ad2c2e695e65dccc8001e7fab5
#
_entry.id   2704b5ad2c2e695e65dccc8001e7fab5
#
_cell.length_a   1.000
_cell.length_b   1.000
_cell.length_c   1.000
_cell.angle_alpha   90.00
_cell.angle_beta   90.00
_cell.angle_gamma   90.00
#
_symmetry.space_group_name_H-M   'P 1'
#
loop_
_entity.id
_entity.type
_entity.pdbx_description
1 polymer ?
#
loop_
_entity_poly.entity_id
_entity_poly.type
_entity_poly.pdbx_seq_one_letter_code
_entity_poly.pdbx_strand_id
1 'polypeptide(L)'
;LQRGMPLYEMEKQETVGENADGNMVIRGECVSACAYLKEQGIQVDLVYIDPPFASGADYAKKVYIRRNPKVAEAIAQAEQELDVDELKAFEEKMYGDVWDKEKYLNWMYENLMAIKSIMSETASIYVHLDWHIGHYVKILLDEVFGESHFLNEIVWHYYNKMQGNVNRFASNHDVIFLYTKSDIYSFSPIKEKRDETIKQIKRVWDSETQKLVNAKDENGRVIYQESSEKTIDDVWRMSMLQPADKEEPVGYATQKPEALIERAIQASS
;
A
#
# COMPACT_ATOMS: atom_id res chain seq x y z
N LEU A 1 10.94 16.59 8.65
CA LEU A 1 10.06 17.10 9.73
C LEU A 1 10.77 18.03 10.73
N GLN A 2 11.88 18.65 10.33
CA GLN A 2 12.56 19.65 11.18
C GLN A 2 11.67 20.86 11.56
N ARG A 3 10.59 21.08 10.81
CA ARG A 3 9.60 22.16 11.05
C ARG A 3 8.29 21.67 11.69
N GLY A 4 8.20 20.41 12.08
CA GLY A 4 6.97 19.78 12.54
C GLY A 4 5.97 19.50 11.40
N MET A 5 4.89 18.80 11.74
CA MET A 5 3.77 18.57 10.80
C MET A 5 2.83 19.77 10.84
N PRO A 6 2.41 20.32 9.69
CA PRO A 6 1.42 21.38 9.66
C PRO A 6 0.09 20.85 10.19
N LEU A 7 -0.47 21.51 11.18
CA LEU A 7 -1.79 21.23 11.71
C LEU A 7 -2.78 22.19 11.05
N TYR A 8 -3.77 21.64 10.38
CA TYR A 8 -4.87 22.39 9.78
C TYR A 8 -6.15 22.09 10.55
N GLU A 9 -7.02 23.07 10.60
CA GLU A 9 -8.36 22.90 11.10
C GLU A 9 -9.14 21.97 10.16
N MET A 10 -9.72 20.88 10.71
CA MET A 10 -10.50 19.92 9.95
C MET A 10 -11.97 20.30 10.00
N GLU A 11 -12.58 20.46 8.84
CA GLU A 11 -13.99 20.73 8.69
C GLU A 11 -14.76 19.44 8.45
N LYS A 12 -15.72 19.12 9.33
CA LYS A 12 -16.59 17.97 9.15
C LYS A 12 -17.62 18.27 8.05
N GLN A 13 -17.56 17.54 6.95
CA GLN A 13 -18.46 17.74 5.82
C GLN A 13 -19.80 17.01 6.00
N GLU A 14 -19.75 15.74 6.34
CA GLU A 14 -20.97 14.91 6.47
C GLU A 14 -20.76 13.73 7.43
N THR A 15 -21.87 13.13 7.84
CA THR A 15 -21.89 11.85 8.53
C THR A 15 -22.85 10.93 7.80
N VAL A 16 -22.39 9.75 7.42
CA VAL A 16 -23.18 8.73 6.73
C VAL A 16 -23.42 7.56 7.68
N GLY A 17 -24.67 7.09 7.77
CA GLY A 17 -25.06 6.00 8.67
C GLY A 17 -25.42 6.46 10.09
N GLU A 18 -25.69 5.48 10.96
CA GLU A 18 -26.20 5.72 12.32
C GLU A 18 -25.08 5.86 13.37
N ASN A 19 -23.88 5.36 13.07
CA ASN A 19 -22.75 5.37 14.01
C ASN A 19 -21.83 6.56 13.75
N ALA A 20 -21.97 7.62 14.51
CA ALA A 20 -21.16 8.83 14.38
C ALA A 20 -19.68 8.63 14.76
N ASP A 21 -19.37 7.59 15.54
CA ASP A 21 -18.02 7.27 16.04
C ASP A 21 -17.37 6.12 15.23
N GLY A 22 -17.90 5.84 14.05
CA GLY A 22 -17.44 4.79 13.16
C GLY A 22 -16.19 5.16 12.37
N ASN A 23 -16.16 4.72 11.12
CA ASN A 23 -15.04 4.97 10.21
C ASN A 23 -14.94 6.45 9.84
N MET A 24 -13.72 6.90 9.52
CA MET A 24 -13.45 8.28 9.13
C MET A 24 -12.83 8.32 7.74
N VAL A 25 -13.32 9.22 6.90
CA VAL A 25 -12.69 9.56 5.60
C VAL A 25 -12.16 10.98 5.70
N ILE A 26 -10.85 11.15 5.54
CA ILE A 26 -10.19 12.45 5.58
C ILE A 26 -9.72 12.81 4.17
N ARG A 27 -10.19 13.93 3.65
CA ARG A 27 -9.74 14.49 2.38
C ARG A 27 -8.70 15.58 2.63
N GLY A 28 -7.45 15.33 2.22
CA GLY A 28 -6.36 16.30 2.41
C GLY A 28 -4.98 15.71 2.14
N GLU A 29 -3.96 16.46 2.47
CA GLU A 29 -2.57 16.03 2.47
C GLU A 29 -2.31 14.99 3.56
N CYS A 30 -1.56 13.92 3.22
CA CYS A 30 -1.27 12.83 4.15
C CYS A 30 -0.59 13.32 5.43
N VAL A 31 0.42 14.19 5.32
CA VAL A 31 1.14 14.74 6.49
C VAL A 31 0.20 15.50 7.41
N SER A 32 -0.74 16.28 6.85
CA SER A 32 -1.74 17.02 7.61
C SER A 32 -2.78 16.12 8.26
N ALA A 33 -3.22 15.07 7.56
CA ALA A 33 -4.10 14.05 8.13
C ALA A 33 -3.43 13.31 9.29
N CYS A 34 -2.15 12.94 9.15
CA CYS A 34 -1.37 12.34 10.23
C CYS A 34 -1.22 13.29 11.43
N ALA A 35 -1.02 14.60 11.19
CA ALA A 35 -0.95 15.59 12.25
C ALA A 35 -2.26 15.64 13.05
N TYR A 36 -3.40 15.68 12.36
CA TYR A 36 -4.73 15.64 12.97
C TYR A 36 -4.95 14.38 13.80
N LEU A 37 -4.70 13.18 13.22
CA LEU A 37 -4.85 11.92 13.94
C LEU A 37 -3.99 11.87 15.20
N LYS A 38 -2.75 12.37 15.11
CA LYS A 38 -1.83 12.45 16.26
C LYS A 38 -2.34 13.38 17.35
N GLU A 39 -2.90 14.54 16.99
CA GLU A 39 -3.52 15.47 17.94
C GLU A 39 -4.71 14.83 18.66
N GLN A 40 -5.51 14.03 17.96
CA GLN A 40 -6.62 13.27 18.54
C GLN A 40 -6.15 12.07 19.40
N GLY A 41 -4.86 11.80 19.49
CA GLY A 41 -4.30 10.65 20.20
C GLY A 41 -4.59 9.31 19.51
N ILE A 42 -4.97 9.32 18.23
CA ILE A 42 -5.27 8.11 17.46
C ILE A 42 -3.96 7.47 16.99
N GLN A 43 -3.81 6.19 17.29
CA GLN A 43 -2.76 5.33 16.74
C GLN A 43 -3.39 4.29 15.83
N VAL A 44 -2.65 3.88 14.79
CA VAL A 44 -3.09 2.90 13.81
C VAL A 44 -2.24 1.63 13.88
N ASP A 45 -2.87 0.47 13.81
CA ASP A 45 -2.20 -0.84 13.89
C ASP A 45 -1.86 -1.40 12.53
N LEU A 46 -2.53 -0.93 11.48
CA LEU A 46 -2.29 -1.32 10.10
C LEU A 46 -2.35 -0.10 9.19
N VAL A 47 -1.38 0.02 8.31
CA VAL A 47 -1.32 1.03 7.26
C VAL A 47 -1.23 0.34 5.91
N TYR A 48 -2.07 0.77 4.96
CA TYR A 48 -1.92 0.45 3.55
C TYR A 48 -1.91 1.74 2.75
N ILE A 49 -0.85 1.96 1.99
CA ILE A 49 -0.75 3.13 1.12
C ILE A 49 -0.57 2.73 -0.34
N ASP A 50 -1.24 3.47 -1.20
CA ASP A 50 -1.16 3.39 -2.67
C ASP A 50 -0.85 4.79 -3.19
N PRO A 51 0.41 5.25 -3.04
CA PRO A 51 0.80 6.60 -3.42
C PRO A 51 0.90 6.74 -4.94
N PRO A 52 0.92 7.97 -5.48
CA PRO A 52 1.21 8.19 -6.90
C PRO A 52 2.54 7.56 -7.30
N PHE A 53 2.60 6.88 -8.44
CA PHE A 53 3.77 6.09 -8.87
C PHE A 53 4.86 6.90 -9.60
N ALA A 54 4.83 8.21 -9.60
CA ALA A 54 5.79 9.07 -10.30
C ALA A 54 5.99 8.73 -11.81
N SER A 55 5.00 8.08 -12.41
CA SER A 55 5.04 7.61 -13.81
C SER A 55 4.75 8.73 -14.83
N GLY A 56 4.81 9.99 -14.43
CA GLY A 56 4.42 11.13 -15.25
C GLY A 56 2.90 11.37 -15.31
N ALA A 57 2.11 10.61 -14.58
CA ALA A 57 0.66 10.80 -14.51
C ALA A 57 0.26 11.92 -13.55
N ASP A 58 -0.85 12.58 -13.83
CA ASP A 58 -1.32 13.84 -13.26
C ASP A 58 -1.52 13.92 -11.73
N TYR A 59 -1.49 12.78 -11.03
CA TYR A 59 -1.76 12.72 -9.59
C TYR A 59 -0.72 13.44 -8.74
N ALA A 60 0.56 13.28 -9.07
CA ALA A 60 1.66 13.91 -8.36
C ALA A 60 1.61 15.44 -8.52
N LYS A 61 1.15 15.92 -9.68
CA LYS A 61 1.04 17.34 -10.01
C LYS A 61 0.09 18.09 -9.06
N LYS A 62 -1.08 17.53 -8.78
CA LYS A 62 -2.12 18.17 -7.95
C LYS A 62 -1.75 18.33 -6.47
N VAL A 63 -0.95 17.42 -5.93
CA VAL A 63 -0.56 17.41 -4.51
C VAL A 63 0.48 18.50 -4.19
N TYR A 64 1.48 18.66 -5.05
CA TYR A 64 2.56 19.62 -4.82
C TYR A 64 2.10 21.08 -4.83
N ILE A 65 1.15 21.43 -5.69
CA ILE A 65 0.67 22.79 -5.90
C ILE A 65 -0.04 23.35 -4.68
N ARG A 66 -0.83 22.53 -4.00
CA ARG A 66 -1.57 22.92 -2.79
C ARG A 66 -0.67 23.27 -1.62
N ARG A 67 0.61 22.86 -1.65
CA ARG A 67 1.60 23.20 -0.62
C ARG A 67 2.21 24.59 -0.75
N ASN A 68 2.12 25.21 -1.93
CA ASN A 68 2.63 26.56 -2.13
C ASN A 68 1.48 27.55 -2.13
N PRO A 69 1.27 28.36 -1.06
CA PRO A 69 0.13 29.27 -0.95
C PRO A 69 0.01 30.25 -2.13
N LYS A 70 1.15 30.73 -2.63
CA LYS A 70 1.18 31.67 -3.79
C LYS A 70 0.74 31.01 -5.10
N VAL A 71 1.02 29.71 -5.24
CA VAL A 71 0.61 28.94 -6.42
C VAL A 71 -0.85 28.51 -6.28
N ALA A 72 -1.32 28.20 -5.09
CA ALA A 72 -2.72 27.87 -4.80
C ALA A 72 -3.65 29.06 -5.09
N GLU A 73 -3.25 30.28 -4.72
CA GLU A 73 -4.01 31.51 -5.05
C GLU A 73 -4.05 31.78 -6.56
N ALA A 74 -2.91 31.62 -7.26
CA ALA A 74 -2.85 31.80 -8.70
C ALA A 74 -3.70 30.77 -9.47
N ILE A 75 -3.76 29.53 -8.97
CA ILE A 75 -4.61 28.48 -9.54
C ILE A 75 -6.07 28.74 -9.27
N ALA A 76 -6.45 29.12 -8.05
CA ALA A 76 -7.84 29.45 -7.74
C ALA A 76 -8.36 30.63 -8.58
N GLN A 77 -7.52 31.60 -8.93
CA GLN A 77 -7.86 32.66 -9.86
C GLN A 77 -7.97 32.16 -11.31
N ALA A 78 -7.04 31.33 -11.76
CA ALA A 78 -7.07 30.74 -13.09
C ALA A 78 -8.26 29.79 -13.30
N GLU A 79 -8.65 29.02 -12.27
CA GLU A 79 -9.83 28.14 -12.28
C GLU A 79 -11.16 28.91 -12.44
N GLN A 80 -11.18 30.19 -12.11
CA GLN A 80 -12.36 31.06 -12.30
C GLN A 80 -12.41 31.69 -13.68
N GLU A 81 -11.29 31.77 -14.37
CA GLU A 81 -11.13 32.55 -15.63
C GLU A 81 -10.95 31.67 -16.88
N LEU A 82 -10.56 30.40 -16.72
CA LEU A 82 -10.24 29.50 -17.84
C LEU A 82 -11.29 28.39 -17.99
N ASP A 83 -11.52 27.96 -19.22
CA ASP A 83 -12.33 26.76 -19.46
C ASP A 83 -11.54 25.47 -19.13
N VAL A 84 -12.21 24.33 -19.13
CA VAL A 84 -11.64 23.04 -18.66
C VAL A 84 -10.46 22.59 -19.52
N ASP A 85 -10.43 22.91 -20.80
CA ASP A 85 -9.37 22.50 -21.73
C ASP A 85 -8.15 23.43 -21.65
N GLU A 86 -8.39 24.74 -21.47
CA GLU A 86 -7.35 25.73 -21.20
C GLU A 86 -6.70 25.49 -19.82
N LEU A 87 -7.48 25.09 -18.81
CA LEU A 87 -6.99 24.75 -17.48
C LEU A 87 -6.07 23.51 -17.52
N LYS A 88 -6.45 22.49 -18.28
CA LYS A 88 -5.60 21.30 -18.48
C LYS A 88 -4.29 21.64 -19.19
N ALA A 89 -4.35 22.45 -20.25
CA ALA A 89 -3.15 22.87 -20.98
C ALA A 89 -2.23 23.75 -20.11
N PHE A 90 -2.79 24.59 -19.26
CA PHE A 90 -2.06 25.41 -18.29
C PHE A 90 -1.42 24.53 -17.20
N GLU A 91 -2.17 23.57 -16.66
CA GLU A 91 -1.66 22.58 -15.71
C GLU A 91 -0.52 21.76 -16.33
N GLU A 92 -0.66 21.24 -17.53
CA GLU A 92 0.37 20.49 -18.24
C GLU A 92 1.64 21.30 -18.47
N LYS A 93 1.50 22.57 -18.85
CA LYS A 93 2.64 23.48 -19.10
C LYS A 93 3.37 23.89 -17.82
N MET A 94 2.64 24.13 -16.72
CA MET A 94 3.23 24.52 -15.43
C MET A 94 3.92 23.35 -14.72
N TYR A 95 3.51 22.11 -15.00
CA TYR A 95 3.85 20.94 -14.16
C TYR A 95 4.69 19.88 -14.85
N GLY A 96 4.94 20.01 -16.16
CA GLY A 96 5.73 19.06 -16.94
C GLY A 96 7.11 18.74 -16.36
N ASP A 97 7.73 19.70 -15.67
CA ASP A 97 9.12 19.62 -15.19
C ASP A 97 9.27 19.50 -13.65
N VAL A 98 8.18 19.43 -12.89
CA VAL A 98 8.25 19.64 -11.42
C VAL A 98 8.59 18.36 -10.64
N TRP A 99 8.29 17.20 -11.17
CA TRP A 99 8.59 15.94 -10.49
C TRP A 99 9.80 15.25 -11.12
N ASP A 100 11.00 15.68 -10.74
CA ASP A 100 12.12 14.78 -10.82
C ASP A 100 12.02 13.72 -9.69
N LYS A 101 12.74 12.66 -9.84
CA LYS A 101 12.76 11.54 -8.91
C LYS A 101 13.14 11.97 -7.48
N GLU A 102 14.04 12.92 -7.35
CA GLU A 102 14.50 13.45 -6.07
C GLU A 102 13.37 14.12 -5.28
N LYS A 103 12.57 14.96 -5.93
CA LYS A 103 11.42 15.63 -5.28
C LYS A 103 10.37 14.64 -4.84
N TYR A 104 10.10 13.61 -5.68
CA TYR A 104 9.20 12.55 -5.30
C TYR A 104 9.68 11.78 -4.07
N LEU A 105 10.96 11.41 -4.03
CA LEU A 105 11.53 10.68 -2.92
C LEU A 105 11.56 11.50 -1.63
N ASN A 106 11.86 12.81 -1.70
CA ASN A 106 11.76 13.70 -0.55
C ASN A 106 10.31 13.82 -0.02
N TRP A 107 9.34 13.96 -0.93
CA TRP A 107 7.93 13.97 -0.57
C TRP A 107 7.51 12.63 0.07
N MET A 108 7.90 11.51 -0.50
CA MET A 108 7.62 10.18 0.03
C MET A 108 8.23 9.99 1.42
N TYR A 109 9.48 10.42 1.62
CA TYR A 109 10.14 10.36 2.91
C TYR A 109 9.37 11.12 4.00
N GLU A 110 8.94 12.35 3.71
CA GLU A 110 8.14 13.15 4.65
C GLU A 110 6.82 12.45 5.00
N ASN A 111 6.14 11.85 4.02
CA ASN A 111 4.90 11.13 4.25
C ASN A 111 5.12 9.86 5.10
N LEU A 112 6.15 9.07 4.79
CA LEU A 112 6.49 7.87 5.56
C LEU A 112 6.83 8.20 7.01
N MET A 113 7.56 9.31 7.25
CA MET A 113 7.87 9.77 8.61
C MET A 113 6.62 10.21 9.36
N ALA A 114 5.68 10.91 8.69
CA ALA A 114 4.41 11.30 9.29
C ALA A 114 3.55 10.08 9.64
N ILE A 115 3.44 9.13 8.73
CA ILE A 115 2.72 7.86 8.93
C ILE A 115 3.32 7.09 10.10
N LYS A 116 4.65 6.89 10.12
CA LYS A 116 5.32 6.20 11.22
C LYS A 116 5.01 6.82 12.58
N SER A 117 4.83 8.15 12.63
CA SER A 117 4.55 8.86 13.89
C SER A 117 3.18 8.58 14.50
N ILE A 118 2.23 8.06 13.73
CA ILE A 118 0.87 7.66 14.16
C ILE A 118 0.68 6.16 14.27
N MET A 119 1.64 5.36 13.83
CA MET A 119 1.58 3.90 13.97
C MET A 119 1.77 3.49 15.42
N SER A 120 1.01 2.49 15.88
CA SER A 120 1.26 1.82 17.17
C SER A 120 2.58 1.04 17.14
N GLU A 121 3.07 0.60 18.28
CA GLU A 121 4.34 -0.14 18.35
C GLU A 121 4.26 -1.55 17.69
N THR A 122 3.06 -2.09 17.57
CA THR A 122 2.82 -3.40 16.94
C THR A 122 2.37 -3.30 15.49
N ALA A 123 2.35 -2.08 14.93
CA ALA A 123 1.78 -1.82 13.62
C ALA A 123 2.63 -2.34 12.45
N SER A 124 1.92 -2.71 11.39
CA SER A 124 2.50 -3.06 10.08
C SER A 124 2.11 -2.03 9.01
N ILE A 125 2.95 -1.89 7.99
CA ILE A 125 2.69 -1.04 6.84
C ILE A 125 2.90 -1.80 5.53
N TYR A 126 1.92 -1.68 4.63
CA TYR A 126 1.97 -2.14 3.25
C TYR A 126 2.10 -0.93 2.33
N VAL A 127 3.15 -0.91 1.52
CA VAL A 127 3.44 0.17 0.57
C VAL A 127 3.37 -0.37 -0.85
N HIS A 128 2.28 -0.03 -1.55
CA HIS A 128 1.99 -0.52 -2.89
C HIS A 128 2.58 0.43 -3.93
N LEU A 129 3.40 -0.10 -4.82
CA LEU A 129 4.16 0.66 -5.81
C LEU A 129 4.28 -0.14 -7.11
N ASP A 130 4.57 0.56 -8.19
CA ASP A 130 4.95 -0.07 -9.45
C ASP A 130 6.48 -0.22 -9.59
N TRP A 131 6.89 -0.85 -10.69
CA TRP A 131 8.30 -1.09 -10.99
C TRP A 131 9.12 0.18 -11.28
N HIS A 132 8.47 1.33 -11.60
CA HIS A 132 9.20 2.56 -11.92
C HIS A 132 9.88 3.17 -10.70
N ILE A 133 9.23 3.10 -9.55
CA ILE A 133 9.65 3.80 -8.35
C ILE A 133 9.90 2.89 -7.15
N GLY A 134 9.36 1.66 -7.17
CA GLY A 134 9.41 0.74 -6.04
C GLY A 134 10.81 0.55 -5.46
N HIS A 135 11.82 0.32 -6.29
CA HIS A 135 13.20 0.09 -5.85
C HIS A 135 13.80 1.27 -5.07
N TYR A 136 13.45 2.51 -5.45
CA TYR A 136 13.94 3.70 -4.76
C TYR A 136 13.20 3.92 -3.44
N VAL A 137 11.90 3.66 -3.41
CA VAL A 137 11.10 3.78 -2.18
C VAL A 137 11.48 2.68 -1.19
N LYS A 138 11.90 1.48 -1.66
CA LYS A 138 12.44 0.42 -0.79
C LYS A 138 13.60 0.93 0.07
N ILE A 139 14.53 1.70 -0.53
CA ILE A 139 15.66 2.28 0.22
C ILE A 139 15.17 3.29 1.27
N LEU A 140 14.16 4.10 0.95
CA LEU A 140 13.56 5.01 1.93
C LEU A 140 12.86 4.27 3.07
N LEU A 141 12.21 3.15 2.77
CA LEU A 141 11.56 2.31 3.78
C LEU A 141 12.60 1.71 4.74
N ASP A 142 13.74 1.26 4.23
CA ASP A 142 14.86 0.79 5.05
C ASP A 142 15.38 1.90 5.97
N GLU A 143 15.52 3.14 5.47
CA GLU A 143 15.95 4.29 6.26
C GLU A 143 14.91 4.68 7.33
N VAL A 144 13.63 4.66 6.98
CA VAL A 144 12.55 5.09 7.89
C VAL A 144 12.22 4.02 8.93
N PHE A 145 12.05 2.77 8.52
CA PHE A 145 11.58 1.69 9.39
C PHE A 145 12.73 0.81 9.92
N GLY A 146 13.84 0.74 9.22
CA GLY A 146 14.95 -0.16 9.47
C GLY A 146 14.89 -1.40 8.57
N GLU A 147 16.04 -1.80 8.00
CA GLU A 147 16.16 -2.99 7.14
C GLU A 147 15.72 -4.28 7.87
N SER A 148 15.96 -4.37 9.18
CA SER A 148 15.55 -5.51 10.02
C SER A 148 14.04 -5.68 10.15
N HIS A 149 13.26 -4.64 9.90
CA HIS A 149 11.80 -4.66 9.97
C HIS A 149 11.13 -4.94 8.62
N PHE A 150 11.90 -5.19 7.58
CA PHE A 150 11.41 -5.65 6.29
C PHE A 150 10.96 -7.12 6.39
N LEU A 151 9.69 -7.39 6.12
CA LEU A 151 9.15 -8.75 6.16
C LEU A 151 9.08 -9.38 4.76
N ASN A 152 8.43 -8.72 3.81
CA ASN A 152 8.23 -9.25 2.46
C ASN A 152 8.22 -8.16 1.39
N GLU A 153 8.71 -8.52 0.21
CA GLU A 153 8.31 -7.95 -1.07
C GLU A 153 7.20 -8.82 -1.65
N ILE A 154 5.98 -8.34 -1.62
CA ILE A 154 4.82 -9.04 -2.14
C ILE A 154 4.65 -8.64 -3.61
N VAL A 155 4.56 -9.61 -4.49
CA VAL A 155 4.28 -9.42 -5.91
C VAL A 155 2.81 -9.65 -6.17
N TRP A 156 2.06 -8.57 -6.41
CA TRP A 156 0.70 -8.71 -6.90
C TRP A 156 0.70 -8.94 -8.41
N HIS A 157 0.54 -10.19 -8.83
CA HIS A 157 0.46 -10.61 -10.23
C HIS A 157 -1.00 -10.57 -10.71
N TYR A 158 -1.32 -9.60 -11.57
CA TYR A 158 -2.63 -9.47 -12.20
C TYR A 158 -2.62 -10.12 -13.59
N TYR A 159 -3.08 -11.35 -13.64
CA TYR A 159 -3.01 -12.22 -14.83
C TYR A 159 -3.97 -11.80 -15.99
N ASN A 160 -4.91 -10.90 -15.73
CA ASN A 160 -5.93 -10.46 -16.67
C ASN A 160 -5.58 -9.17 -17.43
N LYS A 161 -4.39 -8.59 -17.22
CA LYS A 161 -3.92 -7.43 -17.99
C LYS A 161 -3.42 -7.86 -19.35
N MET A 162 -4.15 -7.46 -20.40
CA MET A 162 -3.73 -7.69 -21.78
C MET A 162 -2.71 -6.63 -22.22
N GLN A 163 -1.55 -7.05 -22.71
CA GLN A 163 -0.51 -6.17 -23.22
C GLN A 163 0.00 -6.67 -24.58
N GLY A 164 -0.06 -5.78 -25.58
CA GLY A 164 0.50 -6.01 -26.90
C GLY A 164 1.98 -5.60 -27.01
N ASN A 165 2.84 -6.08 -26.10
CA ASN A 165 4.26 -5.75 -26.16
C ASN A 165 5.01 -6.67 -27.11
N VAL A 166 5.81 -6.07 -28.02
CA VAL A 166 6.62 -6.80 -29.00
C VAL A 166 8.12 -6.75 -28.70
N ASN A 167 8.57 -5.82 -27.87
CA ASN A 167 10.00 -5.56 -27.64
C ASN A 167 10.47 -5.84 -26.19
N ARG A 168 9.57 -6.23 -25.30
CA ARG A 168 9.88 -6.58 -23.91
C ARG A 168 8.80 -7.49 -23.33
N PHE A 169 9.10 -8.13 -22.20
CA PHE A 169 8.08 -8.87 -21.46
C PHE A 169 6.96 -7.95 -20.95
N ALA A 170 5.73 -8.46 -20.91
CA ALA A 170 4.58 -7.74 -20.38
C ALA A 170 4.77 -7.46 -18.87
N SER A 171 4.44 -6.24 -18.45
CA SER A 171 4.47 -5.85 -17.02
C SER A 171 3.09 -6.13 -16.42
N ASN A 172 2.94 -7.28 -15.78
CA ASN A 172 1.69 -7.76 -15.21
C ASN A 172 1.74 -7.89 -13.69
N HIS A 173 2.52 -7.04 -13.03
CA HIS A 173 2.58 -7.02 -11.58
C HIS A 173 2.91 -5.64 -11.04
N ASP A 174 2.50 -5.42 -9.81
CA ASP A 174 2.99 -4.38 -8.93
C ASP A 174 3.66 -5.02 -7.71
N VAL A 175 4.39 -4.23 -6.95
CA VAL A 175 5.06 -4.68 -5.73
C VAL A 175 4.44 -4.01 -4.51
N ILE A 176 4.35 -4.75 -3.40
CA ILE A 176 3.88 -4.24 -2.12
C ILE A 176 4.93 -4.60 -1.08
N PHE A 177 5.57 -3.58 -0.52
CA PHE A 177 6.55 -3.78 0.55
C PHE A 177 5.86 -3.85 1.90
N LEU A 178 6.11 -4.92 2.64
CA LEU A 178 5.60 -5.12 4.00
C LEU A 178 6.71 -4.86 5.02
N TYR A 179 6.48 -3.88 5.88
CA TYR A 179 7.33 -3.54 7.01
C TYR A 179 6.56 -3.55 8.31
N THR A 180 7.28 -3.73 9.41
CA THR A 180 6.76 -3.53 10.76
C THR A 180 7.36 -2.28 11.39
N LYS A 181 6.70 -1.70 12.39
CA LYS A 181 7.25 -0.57 13.13
C LYS A 181 8.32 -1.00 14.12
N SER A 182 8.17 -2.19 14.69
CA SER A 182 9.08 -2.79 15.69
C SER A 182 9.20 -4.30 15.50
N ASP A 183 9.99 -4.95 16.35
CA ASP A 183 10.13 -6.42 16.38
C ASP A 183 8.88 -7.14 16.91
N ILE A 184 7.93 -6.41 17.51
CA ILE A 184 6.68 -6.97 18.05
C ILE A 184 5.55 -6.53 17.12
N TYR A 185 4.95 -7.47 16.40
CA TYR A 185 3.89 -7.21 15.43
C TYR A 185 2.87 -8.33 15.35
N SER A 186 1.66 -8.01 14.88
CA SER A 186 0.62 -9.01 14.59
C SER A 186 0.81 -9.57 13.20
N PHE A 187 0.82 -10.91 13.08
CA PHE A 187 0.79 -11.58 11.79
C PHE A 187 0.08 -12.93 11.90
N SER A 188 -0.96 -13.10 11.09
CA SER A 188 -1.75 -14.32 11.00
C SER A 188 -1.55 -14.98 9.63
N PRO A 189 -0.90 -16.17 9.55
CA PRO A 189 -0.73 -16.87 8.29
C PRO A 189 -2.07 -17.22 7.67
N ILE A 190 -2.32 -16.74 6.46
CA ILE A 190 -3.54 -17.02 5.71
C ILE A 190 -3.36 -18.33 4.95
N LYS A 191 -4.39 -19.16 4.94
CA LYS A 191 -4.43 -20.41 4.17
C LYS A 191 -5.40 -20.30 3.02
N GLU A 192 -5.05 -20.89 1.90
CA GLU A 192 -5.92 -21.05 0.75
C GLU A 192 -6.03 -22.53 0.36
N LYS A 193 -7.15 -22.89 -0.26
CA LYS A 193 -7.34 -24.25 -0.80
C LYS A 193 -6.39 -24.48 -1.95
N ARG A 194 -5.85 -25.70 -2.04
CA ARG A 194 -5.11 -26.15 -3.21
C ARG A 194 -6.09 -26.57 -4.31
N ASP A 195 -5.71 -26.41 -5.56
CA ASP A 195 -6.47 -26.92 -6.69
C ASP A 195 -6.57 -28.46 -6.64
N GLU A 196 -5.50 -29.11 -6.16
CA GLU A 196 -5.42 -30.54 -5.96
C GLU A 196 -4.84 -30.87 -4.58
N THR A 197 -5.40 -31.90 -3.94
CA THR A 197 -4.83 -32.43 -2.70
C THR A 197 -3.51 -33.13 -3.00
N ILE A 198 -2.47 -32.75 -2.29
CA ILE A 198 -1.14 -33.34 -2.44
C ILE A 198 -0.73 -34.14 -1.21
N LYS A 199 0.12 -35.14 -1.40
CA LYS A 199 0.82 -35.81 -0.30
C LYS A 199 2.07 -35.03 0.05
N GLN A 200 2.17 -34.58 1.30
CA GLN A 200 3.35 -33.92 1.83
C GLN A 200 3.88 -34.61 3.08
N ILE A 201 5.16 -34.42 3.37
CA ILE A 201 5.76 -34.96 4.57
C ILE A 201 5.10 -34.34 5.80
N LYS A 202 4.63 -35.19 6.71
CA LYS A 202 4.13 -34.72 8.01
C LYS A 202 5.30 -34.25 8.85
N ARG A 203 5.23 -32.99 9.29
CA ARG A 203 6.19 -32.41 10.23
C ARG A 203 5.58 -32.31 11.62
N VAL A 204 6.40 -32.54 12.62
CA VAL A 204 6.04 -32.44 14.04
C VAL A 204 7.07 -31.61 14.76
N TRP A 205 6.63 -30.90 15.79
CA TRP A 205 7.54 -30.12 16.62
C TRP A 205 8.29 -31.08 17.56
N ASP A 206 9.61 -31.02 17.53
CA ASP A 206 10.48 -31.72 18.45
C ASP A 206 10.90 -30.76 19.57
N SER A 207 10.43 -31.06 20.78
CA SER A 207 10.69 -30.25 21.97
C SER A 207 12.13 -30.29 22.46
N GLU A 208 12.88 -31.33 22.13
CA GLU A 208 14.29 -31.48 22.53
C GLU A 208 15.19 -30.59 21.67
N THR A 209 15.00 -30.63 20.35
CA THR A 209 15.79 -29.86 19.42
C THR A 209 15.21 -28.49 19.12
N GLN A 210 13.98 -28.19 19.59
CA GLN A 210 13.21 -26.97 19.29
C GLN A 210 13.10 -26.68 17.78
N LYS A 211 12.88 -27.73 16.99
CA LYS A 211 12.77 -27.65 15.53
C LYS A 211 11.61 -28.48 15.01
N LEU A 212 11.11 -28.09 13.84
CA LEU A 212 10.20 -28.91 13.07
C LEU A 212 10.98 -30.04 12.39
N VAL A 213 10.67 -31.29 12.75
CA VAL A 213 11.28 -32.51 12.19
C VAL A 213 10.25 -33.32 11.41
N ASN A 214 10.73 -34.16 10.50
CA ASN A 214 9.86 -35.08 9.79
C ASN A 214 9.32 -36.16 10.74
N ALA A 215 8.00 -36.33 10.78
CA ALA A 215 7.39 -37.42 11.52
C ALA A 215 7.83 -38.77 10.93
N LYS A 216 8.17 -39.72 11.79
CA LYS A 216 8.56 -41.08 11.41
C LYS A 216 7.64 -42.10 12.07
N ASP A 217 7.41 -43.22 11.39
CA ASP A 217 6.72 -44.39 11.95
C ASP A 217 7.65 -45.21 12.87
N GLU A 218 7.12 -46.27 13.44
CA GLU A 218 7.86 -47.19 14.33
C GLU A 218 9.08 -47.83 13.67
N ASN A 219 9.12 -47.85 12.34
CA ASN A 219 10.23 -48.39 11.54
C ASN A 219 11.22 -47.33 11.08
N GLY A 220 11.04 -46.05 11.51
CA GLY A 220 11.87 -44.93 11.13
C GLY A 220 11.58 -44.36 9.76
N ARG A 221 10.49 -44.76 9.08
CA ARG A 221 10.09 -44.25 7.78
C ARG A 221 9.29 -42.95 7.92
N VAL A 222 9.52 -42.04 6.99
CA VAL A 222 8.81 -40.74 6.98
C VAL A 222 7.32 -40.94 6.73
N ILE A 223 6.50 -40.31 7.57
CA ILE A 223 5.04 -40.29 7.43
C ILE A 223 4.62 -39.16 6.49
N TYR A 224 3.72 -39.48 5.55
CA TYR A 224 3.08 -38.54 4.67
C TYR A 224 1.64 -38.28 5.14
N GLN A 225 1.17 -37.06 4.89
CA GLN A 225 -0.21 -36.64 5.08
C GLN A 225 -0.78 -35.98 3.85
N GLU A 226 -2.08 -36.08 3.65
CA GLU A 226 -2.76 -35.32 2.64
C GLU A 226 -2.90 -33.85 3.05
N SER A 227 -2.72 -32.95 2.10
CA SER A 227 -2.84 -31.51 2.30
C SER A 227 -3.70 -30.91 1.19
N SER A 228 -4.87 -30.45 1.59
CA SER A 228 -5.82 -29.71 0.72
C SER A 228 -5.67 -28.21 0.83
N GLU A 229 -4.84 -27.73 1.75
CA GLU A 229 -4.58 -26.30 1.98
C GLU A 229 -3.08 -26.00 1.90
N LYS A 230 -2.76 -24.76 1.56
CA LYS A 230 -1.40 -24.20 1.64
C LYS A 230 -1.44 -22.81 2.27
N THR A 231 -0.37 -22.43 2.92
CA THR A 231 -0.17 -21.04 3.33
C THR A 231 0.07 -20.20 2.08
N ILE A 232 -0.54 -19.02 2.02
CA ILE A 232 -0.34 -18.07 0.93
C ILE A 232 1.13 -17.62 0.93
N ASP A 233 1.71 -17.61 -0.26
CA ASP A 233 3.05 -17.08 -0.52
C ASP A 233 3.02 -15.55 -0.78
N ASP A 234 4.17 -14.96 -1.05
CA ASP A 234 4.32 -13.54 -1.36
C ASP A 234 4.08 -13.21 -2.85
N VAL A 235 3.64 -14.17 -3.65
CA VAL A 235 3.16 -13.93 -5.01
C VAL A 235 1.63 -14.05 -5.04
N TRP A 236 0.98 -12.89 -4.94
CA TRP A 236 -0.48 -12.82 -4.90
C TRP A 236 -1.06 -12.80 -6.31
N ARG A 237 -1.69 -13.89 -6.71
CA ARG A 237 -2.29 -14.07 -8.05
C ARG A 237 -3.76 -13.70 -7.98
N MET A 238 -4.06 -12.43 -8.24
CA MET A 238 -5.42 -11.89 -8.25
C MET A 238 -5.63 -11.05 -9.49
N SER A 239 -6.85 -11.08 -10.05
CA SER A 239 -7.23 -10.19 -11.15
C SER A 239 -7.22 -8.73 -10.70
N MET A 240 -6.88 -7.83 -11.60
CA MET A 240 -7.22 -6.42 -11.45
C MET A 240 -8.67 -6.19 -11.88
N LEU A 241 -9.29 -5.14 -11.36
CA LEU A 241 -10.62 -4.73 -11.78
C LEU A 241 -10.60 -4.32 -13.27
N GLN A 242 -11.61 -4.75 -14.00
CA GLN A 242 -11.80 -4.42 -15.40
C GLN A 242 -13.00 -3.48 -15.58
N PRO A 243 -13.04 -2.65 -16.62
CA PRO A 243 -14.19 -1.79 -16.89
C PRO A 243 -15.50 -2.56 -17.10
N ALA A 244 -15.41 -3.87 -17.43
CA ALA A 244 -16.57 -4.75 -17.60
C ALA A 244 -17.12 -5.31 -16.28
N ASP A 245 -16.38 -5.23 -15.18
CA ASP A 245 -16.83 -5.66 -13.86
C ASP A 245 -17.96 -4.71 -13.39
N LYS A 246 -19.02 -5.25 -12.81
CA LYS A 246 -20.22 -4.47 -12.47
C LYS A 246 -20.50 -4.40 -10.97
N GLU A 247 -19.93 -5.30 -10.20
CA GLU A 247 -20.26 -5.48 -8.80
C GLU A 247 -19.41 -4.60 -7.87
N GLU A 248 -18.10 -4.55 -8.12
CA GLU A 248 -17.15 -3.89 -7.23
C GLU A 248 -16.74 -2.47 -7.67
N PRO A 249 -16.61 -2.13 -8.98
CA PRO A 249 -16.11 -0.84 -9.40
C PRO A 249 -17.04 0.33 -9.02
N VAL A 250 -16.45 1.36 -8.37
CA VAL A 250 -17.15 2.59 -7.98
C VAL A 250 -16.88 3.75 -8.95
N GLY A 251 -16.31 3.46 -10.13
CA GLY A 251 -16.00 4.49 -11.15
C GLY A 251 -14.66 5.21 -10.93
N TYR A 252 -13.83 4.74 -10.00
CA TYR A 252 -12.50 5.29 -9.78
C TYR A 252 -11.45 4.54 -10.62
N ALA A 253 -10.76 5.24 -11.50
CA ALA A 253 -9.92 4.63 -12.56
C ALA A 253 -8.76 3.76 -12.05
N THR A 254 -8.28 4.01 -10.83
CA THR A 254 -7.16 3.28 -10.20
C THR A 254 -7.57 2.48 -8.97
N GLN A 255 -8.86 2.17 -8.86
CA GLN A 255 -9.39 1.35 -7.77
C GLN A 255 -8.67 0.00 -7.71
N LYS A 256 -8.27 -0.40 -6.50
CA LYS A 256 -7.71 -1.72 -6.24
C LYS A 256 -8.82 -2.70 -5.85
N PRO A 257 -8.67 -4.01 -6.16
CA PRO A 257 -9.61 -5.03 -5.71
C PRO A 257 -9.72 -5.08 -4.18
N GLU A 258 -10.94 -5.23 -3.66
CA GLU A 258 -11.18 -5.39 -2.22
C GLU A 258 -10.40 -6.58 -1.64
N ALA A 259 -10.36 -7.70 -2.37
CA ALA A 259 -9.63 -8.91 -1.98
C ALA A 259 -8.12 -8.66 -1.70
N LEU A 260 -7.53 -7.65 -2.35
CA LEU A 260 -6.13 -7.28 -2.13
C LEU A 260 -5.96 -6.66 -0.73
N ILE A 261 -6.84 -5.73 -0.39
CA ILE A 261 -6.83 -5.03 0.91
C ILE A 261 -7.27 -5.98 2.04
N GLU A 262 -8.32 -6.78 1.79
CA GLU A 262 -8.79 -7.79 2.73
C GLU A 262 -7.65 -8.73 3.17
N ARG A 263 -6.81 -9.16 2.22
CA ARG A 263 -5.67 -10.04 2.52
C ARG A 263 -4.66 -9.36 3.46
N ALA A 264 -4.36 -8.08 3.26
CA ALA A 264 -3.50 -7.33 4.17
C ALA A 264 -4.12 -7.20 5.57
N ILE A 265 -5.43 -6.92 5.65
CA ILE A 265 -6.17 -6.83 6.91
C ILE A 265 -6.15 -8.17 7.65
N GLN A 266 -6.49 -9.27 6.99
CA GLN A 266 -6.51 -10.61 7.59
C GLN A 266 -5.14 -11.06 8.11
N ALA A 267 -4.06 -10.64 7.45
CA ALA A 267 -2.71 -11.01 7.84
C ALA A 267 -2.18 -10.18 9.03
N SER A 268 -2.53 -8.90 9.12
CA SER A 268 -1.78 -7.95 9.95
C SER A 268 -2.65 -7.03 10.83
N SER A 269 -3.92 -7.39 11.06
CA SER A 269 -4.77 -6.66 12.00
C SER A 269 -5.48 -7.56 13.01
#